data_c162cbffdd9a787e2a2c331c299bf364
#
_entry.id   c162cbffdd9a787e2a2c331c299bf364
#
_cell.length_a   1.000
_cell.length_b   1.000
_cell.length_c   1.000
_cell.angle_alpha   90.00
_cell.angle_beta   90.00
_cell.angle_gamma   90.00
#
_symmetry.space_group_name_H-M   'P 1'
#
loop_
_entity.id
_entity.type
_entity.pdbx_description
1 polymer ?
#
loop_
_entity_poly.entity_id
_entity_poly.type
_entity_poly.pdbx_seq_one_letter_code
_entity_poly.pdbx_strand_id
1 'polypeptide(L)'
;METILKLENIHKSYGKKEVLKGVSLDVEKGEIISVLGPSGCGKSTMLNIIAGILGIDDGQVILNGTPVTTSKKMTPIEKRDLNMVFQDFALWPHMSAKENVLYGLRLKKTDEKTCEEKLSKMVSLLHLEGLMDQYPSELSGGQQQRVAIARALIMSPAIILLDEPLCNLDVQLRIEMRTEMAQIFRELHTTVFHVTHDPSEAFAMADRIVVMNNGLIDQIATPVECYERPASAVVAGLLGAGNHMKATLDNKEGDYGQFTKGSVKFKALHFSGDSTCDLYFRPEDCVYTKEKQDNAIPVEVVMPTFEGGTYRVIARTEDGEEVTFLHKDNLTRGENGWLTFQCDKLYAYEQSQN
;
A
#
# COMPACT_ATOMS: atom_id res chain seq x y z
N MET A 1 -23.37 5.43 0.19
CA MET A 1 -22.96 4.47 -0.87
C MET A 1 -23.28 3.05 -0.40
N GLU A 2 -23.33 2.05 -1.28
CA GLU A 2 -23.71 0.67 -0.93
C GLU A 2 -22.45 -0.09 -0.46
N THR A 3 -22.45 -0.62 0.77
CA THR A 3 -21.34 -1.44 1.28
C THR A 3 -21.38 -2.82 0.64
N ILE A 4 -20.30 -3.20 -0.06
CA ILE A 4 -20.17 -4.48 -0.76
C ILE A 4 -19.47 -5.54 0.10
N LEU A 5 -18.48 -5.13 0.88
CA LEU A 5 -17.71 -5.98 1.79
C LEU A 5 -17.65 -5.33 3.17
N LYS A 6 -17.91 -6.11 4.21
CA LYS A 6 -17.75 -5.68 5.60
C LYS A 6 -17.02 -6.73 6.40
N LEU A 7 -15.98 -6.33 7.07
CA LEU A 7 -15.28 -7.09 8.09
C LEU A 7 -15.71 -6.55 9.45
N GLU A 8 -16.19 -7.41 10.34
CA GLU A 8 -16.61 -7.02 11.67
C GLU A 8 -15.84 -7.81 12.72
N ASN A 9 -14.97 -7.10 13.43
CA ASN A 9 -14.21 -7.61 14.58
C ASN A 9 -13.49 -8.95 14.29
N ILE A 10 -12.74 -9.00 13.19
CA ILE A 10 -12.08 -10.22 12.73
C ILE A 10 -10.89 -10.56 13.61
N HIS A 11 -10.96 -11.72 14.26
CA HIS A 11 -9.86 -12.32 15.01
C HIS A 11 -9.32 -13.56 14.30
N LYS A 12 -8.00 -13.69 14.23
CA LYS A 12 -7.32 -14.87 13.69
C LYS A 12 -6.01 -15.15 14.35
N SER A 13 -5.85 -16.39 14.79
CA SER A 13 -4.62 -16.90 15.44
C SER A 13 -4.06 -18.09 14.70
N TYR A 14 -2.74 -18.27 14.78
CA TYR A 14 -2.01 -19.46 14.39
C TYR A 14 -1.28 -19.99 15.62
N GLY A 15 -1.83 -21.04 16.21
CA GLY A 15 -1.37 -21.54 17.51
C GLY A 15 -1.52 -20.46 18.60
N LYS A 16 -0.39 -20.02 19.18
CA LYS A 16 -0.39 -18.97 20.23
C LYS A 16 -0.27 -17.54 19.69
N LYS A 17 0.00 -17.37 18.40
CA LYS A 17 0.21 -16.05 17.80
C LYS A 17 -1.11 -15.54 17.20
N GLU A 18 -1.66 -14.51 17.80
CA GLU A 18 -2.79 -13.77 17.23
C GLU A 18 -2.27 -12.85 16.12
N VAL A 19 -2.79 -13.05 14.89
CA VAL A 19 -2.37 -12.34 13.67
C VAL A 19 -3.34 -11.24 13.31
N LEU A 20 -4.65 -11.43 13.51
CA LEU A 20 -5.65 -10.37 13.41
C LEU A 20 -6.35 -10.22 14.76
N LYS A 21 -6.45 -8.97 15.23
CA LYS A 21 -6.80 -8.62 16.60
C LYS A 21 -8.06 -7.73 16.65
N GLY A 22 -9.13 -8.16 16.00
CA GLY A 22 -10.38 -7.38 15.97
C GLY A 22 -10.45 -6.38 14.82
N VAL A 23 -10.00 -6.81 13.62
CA VAL A 23 -10.02 -5.96 12.42
C VAL A 23 -11.44 -5.71 11.95
N SER A 24 -11.80 -4.43 11.77
CA SER A 24 -13.08 -4.00 11.22
C SER A 24 -12.85 -3.03 10.05
N LEU A 25 -13.56 -3.26 8.93
CA LEU A 25 -13.39 -2.48 7.70
C LEU A 25 -14.65 -2.60 6.84
N ASP A 26 -15.13 -1.49 6.30
CA ASP A 26 -16.19 -1.45 5.30
C ASP A 26 -15.62 -1.00 3.96
N VAL A 27 -16.03 -1.68 2.87
CA VAL A 27 -15.66 -1.36 1.48
C VAL A 27 -16.93 -1.06 0.69
N GLU A 28 -16.93 0.07 0.00
CA GLU A 28 -18.06 0.51 -0.80
C GLU A 28 -18.01 -0.06 -2.23
N LYS A 29 -19.16 -0.15 -2.88
CA LYS A 29 -19.25 -0.62 -4.25
C LYS A 29 -18.54 0.34 -5.22
N GLY A 30 -17.66 -0.20 -6.06
CA GLY A 30 -16.84 0.56 -6.99
C GLY A 30 -15.60 1.21 -6.37
N GLU A 31 -15.37 1.00 -5.08
CA GLU A 31 -14.21 1.53 -4.37
C GLU A 31 -12.96 0.66 -4.57
N ILE A 32 -11.82 1.30 -4.71
CA ILE A 32 -10.50 0.66 -4.71
C ILE A 32 -9.85 0.91 -3.35
N ILE A 33 -9.73 -0.13 -2.54
CA ILE A 33 -9.00 -0.10 -1.27
C ILE A 33 -7.64 -0.77 -1.45
N SER A 34 -6.56 -0.11 -1.00
CA SER A 34 -5.23 -0.70 -0.89
C SER A 34 -4.83 -0.90 0.56
N VAL A 35 -4.39 -2.10 0.89
CA VAL A 35 -3.93 -2.48 2.23
C VAL A 35 -2.41 -2.52 2.25
N LEU A 36 -1.82 -1.65 3.06
CA LEU A 36 -0.38 -1.53 3.31
C LEU A 36 -0.02 -2.01 4.71
N GLY A 37 1.24 -2.31 4.93
CA GLY A 37 1.77 -2.61 6.26
C GLY A 37 3.06 -3.44 6.20
N PRO A 38 3.81 -3.52 7.30
CA PRO A 38 5.02 -4.34 7.41
C PRO A 38 4.76 -5.81 7.10
N SER A 39 5.83 -6.54 6.77
CA SER A 39 5.74 -8.00 6.58
C SER A 39 5.22 -8.67 7.86
N GLY A 40 4.25 -9.60 7.70
CA GLY A 40 3.69 -10.36 8.82
C GLY A 40 2.63 -9.61 9.66
N CYS A 41 2.18 -8.40 9.28
CA CYS A 41 1.12 -7.67 10.00
C CYS A 41 -0.30 -8.22 9.78
N GLY A 42 -0.51 -9.19 8.86
CA GLY A 42 -1.79 -9.85 8.66
C GLY A 42 -2.49 -9.59 7.32
N LYS A 43 -1.91 -8.83 6.38
CA LYS A 43 -2.53 -8.48 5.08
C LYS A 43 -3.02 -9.69 4.28
N SER A 44 -2.13 -10.63 3.97
CA SER A 44 -2.50 -11.84 3.20
C SER A 44 -3.43 -12.76 4.00
N THR A 45 -3.35 -12.76 5.34
CA THR A 45 -4.31 -13.46 6.20
C THR A 45 -5.72 -12.88 6.02
N MET A 46 -5.84 -11.54 6.06
CA MET A 46 -7.10 -10.85 5.86
C MET A 46 -7.66 -11.11 4.44
N LEU A 47 -6.83 -11.02 3.42
CA LEU A 47 -7.21 -11.30 2.03
C LEU A 47 -7.73 -12.75 1.88
N ASN A 48 -7.03 -13.75 2.45
CA ASN A 48 -7.42 -15.16 2.39
C ASN A 48 -8.73 -15.44 3.16
N ILE A 49 -9.01 -14.70 4.22
CA ILE A 49 -10.29 -14.76 4.94
C ILE A 49 -11.42 -14.22 4.06
N ILE A 50 -11.22 -13.08 3.40
CA ILE A 50 -12.20 -12.50 2.46
C ILE A 50 -12.44 -13.47 1.30
N ALA A 51 -11.38 -14.06 0.73
CA ALA A 51 -11.47 -15.03 -0.33
C ALA A 51 -12.24 -16.32 0.08
N GLY A 52 -12.28 -16.66 1.36
CA GLY A 52 -12.87 -17.91 1.85
C GLY A 52 -11.92 -19.10 1.77
N ILE A 53 -10.64 -18.83 1.70
CA ILE A 53 -9.55 -19.83 1.80
C ILE A 53 -9.28 -20.14 3.27
N LEU A 54 -9.42 -19.14 4.15
CA LEU A 54 -9.12 -19.23 5.56
C LEU A 54 -10.34 -18.87 6.41
N GLY A 55 -10.60 -19.67 7.46
CA GLY A 55 -11.63 -19.37 8.47
C GLY A 55 -11.12 -18.38 9.53
N ILE A 56 -12.04 -17.83 10.31
CA ILE A 56 -11.80 -16.90 11.41
C ILE A 56 -12.04 -17.56 12.76
N ASP A 57 -11.44 -17.01 13.82
CA ASP A 57 -11.66 -17.48 15.18
C ASP A 57 -12.85 -16.75 15.83
N ASP A 58 -13.02 -15.45 15.53
CA ASP A 58 -14.19 -14.65 15.94
C ASP A 58 -14.48 -13.52 14.94
N GLY A 59 -15.67 -12.92 15.03
CA GLY A 59 -16.16 -11.90 14.13
C GLY A 59 -16.97 -12.45 12.95
N GLN A 60 -17.12 -11.64 11.89
CA GLN A 60 -17.78 -12.07 10.65
C GLN A 60 -17.35 -11.29 9.43
N VAL A 61 -17.41 -11.95 8.27
CA VAL A 61 -17.25 -11.35 6.94
C VAL A 61 -18.59 -11.34 6.25
N ILE A 62 -19.02 -10.18 5.79
CA ILE A 62 -20.28 -9.96 5.07
C ILE A 62 -19.94 -9.52 3.65
N LEU A 63 -20.50 -10.20 2.66
CA LEU A 63 -20.37 -9.86 1.24
C LEU A 63 -21.77 -9.68 0.64
N ASN A 64 -22.02 -8.54 -0.03
CA ASN A 64 -23.35 -8.20 -0.56
C ASN A 64 -24.47 -8.34 0.50
N GLY A 65 -24.24 -7.86 1.72
CA GLY A 65 -25.18 -7.95 2.83
C GLY A 65 -25.39 -9.35 3.41
N THR A 66 -24.68 -10.38 2.90
CA THR A 66 -24.81 -11.76 3.35
C THR A 66 -23.56 -12.19 4.13
N PRO A 67 -23.67 -12.72 5.36
CA PRO A 67 -22.54 -13.28 6.10
C PRO A 67 -21.97 -14.51 5.36
N VAL A 68 -20.73 -14.42 4.87
CA VAL A 68 -20.02 -15.47 4.14
C VAL A 68 -19.00 -16.21 4.98
N THR A 69 -18.53 -15.61 6.08
CA THR A 69 -17.65 -16.26 7.07
C THR A 69 -18.03 -15.83 8.47
N THR A 70 -18.15 -16.79 9.37
CA THR A 70 -18.30 -16.60 10.81
C THR A 70 -17.40 -17.64 11.51
N SER A 71 -17.23 -17.56 12.84
CA SER A 71 -16.48 -18.58 13.60
C SER A 71 -17.02 -20.01 13.43
N LYS A 72 -18.30 -20.16 13.02
CA LYS A 72 -19.00 -21.46 12.91
C LYS A 72 -19.22 -21.93 11.47
N LYS A 73 -19.19 -21.02 10.49
CA LYS A 73 -19.55 -21.32 9.10
C LYS A 73 -18.70 -20.50 8.14
N MET A 74 -18.23 -21.14 7.09
CA MET A 74 -17.52 -20.49 6.00
C MET A 74 -18.14 -20.92 4.67
N THR A 75 -18.59 -19.93 3.87
CA THR A 75 -19.03 -20.19 2.49
C THR A 75 -17.79 -20.47 1.64
N PRO A 76 -17.77 -21.59 0.89
CA PRO A 76 -16.67 -21.92 -0.01
C PRO A 76 -16.42 -20.83 -1.06
N ILE A 77 -15.16 -20.72 -1.51
CA ILE A 77 -14.71 -19.66 -2.43
C ILE A 77 -15.52 -19.63 -3.73
N GLU A 78 -15.84 -20.79 -4.31
CA GLU A 78 -16.60 -20.91 -5.57
C GLU A 78 -18.07 -20.44 -5.48
N LYS A 79 -18.57 -20.21 -4.25
CA LYS A 79 -19.91 -19.67 -3.98
C LYS A 79 -19.90 -18.21 -3.56
N ARG A 80 -18.74 -17.58 -3.53
CA ARG A 80 -18.59 -16.15 -3.28
C ARG A 80 -18.57 -15.40 -4.61
N ASP A 81 -19.23 -14.26 -4.66
CA ASP A 81 -19.22 -13.41 -5.85
C ASP A 81 -17.95 -12.53 -5.86
N LEU A 82 -16.80 -13.20 -5.94
CA LEU A 82 -15.48 -12.55 -6.00
C LEU A 82 -14.52 -13.36 -6.90
N ASN A 83 -13.50 -12.67 -7.40
CA ASN A 83 -12.35 -13.29 -8.07
C ASN A 83 -11.05 -12.80 -7.44
N MET A 84 -9.97 -13.54 -7.63
CA MET A 84 -8.66 -13.25 -7.08
C MET A 84 -7.58 -13.32 -8.15
N VAL A 85 -6.67 -12.35 -8.13
CA VAL A 85 -5.41 -12.35 -8.86
C VAL A 85 -4.31 -12.61 -7.85
N PHE A 86 -3.58 -13.70 -8.03
CA PHE A 86 -2.48 -14.13 -7.17
C PHE A 86 -1.17 -13.49 -7.61
N GLN A 87 -0.22 -13.46 -6.70
CA GLN A 87 1.13 -12.91 -6.90
C GLN A 87 1.88 -13.55 -8.07
N ASP A 88 1.70 -14.85 -8.31
CA ASP A 88 2.29 -15.62 -9.41
C ASP A 88 1.36 -15.75 -10.63
N PHE A 89 0.30 -14.90 -10.69
CA PHE A 89 -0.75 -14.89 -11.70
C PHE A 89 -1.60 -16.17 -11.75
N ALA A 90 -1.12 -17.31 -11.27
CA ALA A 90 -1.76 -18.61 -11.24
C ALA A 90 -2.46 -18.98 -12.57
N LEU A 91 -1.80 -18.75 -13.71
CA LEU A 91 -2.29 -19.17 -15.01
C LEU A 91 -2.08 -20.68 -15.18
N TRP A 92 -3.07 -21.36 -15.76
CA TRP A 92 -2.93 -22.78 -16.07
C TRP A 92 -1.96 -22.97 -17.25
N PRO A 93 -0.78 -23.60 -17.05
CA PRO A 93 0.27 -23.65 -18.06
C PRO A 93 -0.08 -24.49 -19.29
N HIS A 94 -1.05 -25.41 -19.17
CA HIS A 94 -1.53 -26.28 -20.22
C HIS A 94 -2.71 -25.71 -21.01
N MET A 95 -3.13 -24.49 -20.73
CA MET A 95 -4.21 -23.77 -21.38
C MET A 95 -3.65 -22.53 -22.08
N SER A 96 -4.18 -22.20 -23.25
CA SER A 96 -3.88 -20.94 -23.93
C SER A 96 -4.40 -19.73 -23.13
N ALA A 97 -3.99 -18.53 -23.51
CA ALA A 97 -4.50 -17.28 -22.89
C ALA A 97 -6.01 -17.20 -23.02
N LYS A 98 -6.58 -17.52 -24.19
CA LYS A 98 -8.04 -17.59 -24.44
C LYS A 98 -8.73 -18.57 -23.50
N GLU A 99 -8.17 -19.75 -23.34
CA GLU A 99 -8.74 -20.78 -22.46
C GLU A 99 -8.68 -20.38 -20.99
N ASN A 100 -7.56 -19.80 -20.56
CA ASN A 100 -7.43 -19.24 -19.21
C ASN A 100 -8.52 -18.19 -18.94
N VAL A 101 -8.70 -17.22 -19.84
CA VAL A 101 -9.70 -16.16 -19.67
C VAL A 101 -11.13 -16.71 -19.67
N LEU A 102 -11.47 -17.60 -20.59
CA LEU A 102 -12.83 -18.13 -20.75
C LEU A 102 -13.21 -19.24 -19.74
N TYR A 103 -12.25 -19.75 -18.98
CA TYR A 103 -12.45 -20.91 -18.10
C TYR A 103 -13.69 -20.78 -17.19
N GLY A 104 -13.80 -19.65 -16.50
CA GLY A 104 -14.93 -19.42 -15.58
C GLY A 104 -16.29 -19.35 -16.28
N LEU A 105 -16.37 -18.72 -17.45
CA LEU A 105 -17.60 -18.65 -18.24
C LEU A 105 -18.02 -20.02 -18.74
N ARG A 106 -17.06 -20.85 -19.19
CA ARG A 106 -17.32 -22.22 -19.63
C ARG A 106 -17.81 -23.11 -18.48
N LEU A 107 -17.25 -22.97 -17.28
CA LEU A 107 -17.75 -23.66 -16.09
C LEU A 107 -19.21 -23.30 -15.77
N LYS A 108 -19.59 -22.01 -15.96
CA LYS A 108 -20.99 -21.56 -15.82
C LYS A 108 -21.88 -21.95 -16.99
N LYS A 109 -21.34 -22.66 -18.01
CA LYS A 109 -22.08 -23.06 -19.24
C LYS A 109 -22.68 -21.86 -19.98
N THR A 110 -21.97 -20.71 -19.96
CA THR A 110 -22.35 -19.54 -20.74
C THR A 110 -22.29 -19.85 -22.22
N ASP A 111 -23.25 -19.36 -23.00
CA ASP A 111 -23.30 -19.56 -24.43
C ASP A 111 -22.09 -18.99 -25.17
N GLU A 112 -21.69 -19.59 -26.27
CA GLU A 112 -20.47 -19.23 -26.99
C GLU A 112 -20.49 -17.80 -27.51
N LYS A 113 -21.63 -17.28 -27.95
CA LYS A 113 -21.79 -15.91 -28.44
C LYS A 113 -21.47 -14.92 -27.33
N THR A 114 -22.04 -15.11 -26.13
CA THR A 114 -21.75 -14.27 -24.95
C THR A 114 -20.29 -14.39 -24.52
N CYS A 115 -19.69 -15.59 -24.61
CA CYS A 115 -18.27 -15.79 -24.33
C CYS A 115 -17.39 -14.97 -25.28
N GLU A 116 -17.66 -15.02 -26.60
CA GLU A 116 -16.90 -14.27 -27.61
C GLU A 116 -17.05 -12.75 -27.46
N GLU A 117 -18.28 -12.25 -27.21
CA GLU A 117 -18.53 -10.84 -26.97
C GLU A 117 -17.76 -10.32 -25.76
N LYS A 118 -17.80 -11.04 -24.63
CA LYS A 118 -17.07 -10.69 -23.42
C LYS A 118 -15.55 -10.79 -23.61
N LEU A 119 -15.08 -11.83 -24.31
CA LEU A 119 -13.66 -11.99 -24.61
C LEU A 119 -13.15 -10.85 -25.47
N SER A 120 -13.85 -10.51 -26.55
CA SER A 120 -13.46 -9.39 -27.43
C SER A 120 -13.32 -8.09 -26.67
N LYS A 121 -14.26 -7.80 -25.75
CA LYS A 121 -14.19 -6.64 -24.88
C LYS A 121 -12.94 -6.66 -23.97
N MET A 122 -12.62 -7.80 -23.35
CA MET A 122 -11.44 -7.94 -22.49
C MET A 122 -10.13 -7.83 -23.27
N VAL A 123 -10.09 -8.43 -24.49
CA VAL A 123 -8.92 -8.36 -25.37
C VAL A 123 -8.60 -6.92 -25.76
N SER A 124 -9.63 -6.16 -26.16
CA SER A 124 -9.45 -4.73 -26.51
C SER A 124 -9.06 -3.89 -25.29
N LEU A 125 -9.72 -4.10 -24.14
CA LEU A 125 -9.48 -3.32 -22.93
C LEU A 125 -8.07 -3.52 -22.34
N LEU A 126 -7.53 -4.74 -22.47
CA LEU A 126 -6.25 -5.14 -21.86
C LEU A 126 -5.13 -5.31 -22.90
N HIS A 127 -5.35 -4.84 -24.13
CA HIS A 127 -4.36 -4.92 -25.23
C HIS A 127 -3.76 -6.32 -25.39
N LEU A 128 -4.65 -7.32 -25.54
CA LEU A 128 -4.29 -8.75 -25.66
C LEU A 128 -4.42 -9.25 -27.10
N GLU A 129 -4.56 -8.38 -28.10
CA GLU A 129 -4.65 -8.72 -29.52
C GLU A 129 -3.46 -9.56 -29.96
N GLY A 130 -3.73 -10.67 -30.66
CA GLY A 130 -2.71 -11.59 -31.16
C GLY A 130 -2.07 -12.51 -30.12
N LEU A 131 -2.49 -12.43 -28.83
CA LEU A 131 -1.91 -13.23 -27.75
C LEU A 131 -2.81 -14.40 -27.32
N MET A 132 -4.06 -14.46 -27.80
CA MET A 132 -5.06 -15.38 -27.27
C MET A 132 -4.75 -16.88 -27.48
N ASP A 133 -3.99 -17.20 -28.51
CA ASP A 133 -3.61 -18.59 -28.81
C ASP A 133 -2.29 -19.01 -28.13
N GLN A 134 -1.56 -18.07 -27.51
CA GLN A 134 -0.28 -18.33 -26.83
C GLN A 134 -0.51 -18.99 -25.47
N TYR A 135 0.44 -19.82 -25.07
CA TYR A 135 0.50 -20.42 -23.74
C TYR A 135 1.25 -19.49 -22.75
N PRO A 136 1.02 -19.64 -21.43
CA PRO A 136 1.69 -18.79 -20.43
C PRO A 136 3.21 -18.74 -20.57
N SER A 137 3.87 -19.82 -20.96
CA SER A 137 5.32 -19.88 -21.18
C SER A 137 5.84 -19.03 -22.36
N GLU A 138 4.95 -18.61 -23.26
CA GLU A 138 5.26 -17.81 -24.44
C GLU A 138 4.99 -16.32 -24.21
N LEU A 139 4.37 -15.98 -23.07
CA LEU A 139 3.97 -14.62 -22.68
C LEU A 139 5.02 -13.98 -21.78
N SER A 140 5.26 -12.67 -21.94
CA SER A 140 6.01 -11.87 -20.97
C SER A 140 5.26 -11.76 -19.64
N GLY A 141 5.95 -11.39 -18.55
CA GLY A 141 5.31 -11.22 -17.23
C GLY A 141 4.13 -10.25 -17.25
N GLY A 142 4.24 -9.11 -17.93
CA GLY A 142 3.13 -8.16 -18.08
C GLY A 142 1.97 -8.71 -18.89
N GLN A 143 2.25 -9.50 -19.94
CA GLN A 143 1.20 -10.17 -20.71
C GLN A 143 0.48 -11.25 -19.88
N GLN A 144 1.22 -12.04 -19.10
CA GLN A 144 0.63 -13.01 -18.17
C GLN A 144 -0.27 -12.33 -17.14
N GLN A 145 0.16 -11.19 -16.60
CA GLN A 145 -0.63 -10.41 -15.66
C GLN A 145 -1.92 -9.90 -16.31
N ARG A 146 -1.87 -9.33 -17.51
CA ARG A 146 -3.07 -8.88 -18.24
C ARG A 146 -4.03 -10.03 -18.50
N VAL A 147 -3.55 -11.22 -18.83
CA VAL A 147 -4.38 -12.43 -18.98
C VAL A 147 -5.02 -12.82 -17.63
N ALA A 148 -4.29 -12.74 -16.51
CA ALA A 148 -4.85 -13.02 -15.19
C ALA A 148 -5.93 -12.01 -14.78
N ILE A 149 -5.72 -10.73 -15.08
CA ILE A 149 -6.71 -9.66 -14.87
C ILE A 149 -7.94 -9.89 -15.75
N ALA A 150 -7.76 -10.21 -17.05
CA ALA A 150 -8.86 -10.55 -17.96
C ALA A 150 -9.71 -11.70 -17.42
N ARG A 151 -9.04 -12.78 -16.95
CA ARG A 151 -9.69 -13.93 -16.33
C ARG A 151 -10.50 -13.53 -15.09
N ALA A 152 -9.99 -12.63 -14.27
CA ALA A 152 -10.70 -12.16 -13.09
C ALA A 152 -11.89 -11.26 -13.45
N LEU A 153 -11.75 -10.36 -14.42
CA LEU A 153 -12.75 -9.36 -14.81
C LEU A 153 -13.89 -9.93 -15.66
N ILE A 154 -13.64 -10.93 -16.52
CA ILE A 154 -14.63 -11.43 -17.51
C ILE A 154 -15.89 -11.96 -16.85
N MET A 155 -15.78 -12.43 -15.61
CA MET A 155 -16.90 -12.94 -14.83
C MET A 155 -17.77 -11.83 -14.22
N SER A 156 -17.32 -10.58 -14.29
CA SER A 156 -17.97 -9.40 -13.66
C SER A 156 -18.29 -9.65 -12.17
N PRO A 157 -17.28 -10.00 -11.33
CA PRO A 157 -17.51 -10.29 -9.91
C PRO A 157 -17.88 -9.00 -9.14
N ALA A 158 -18.50 -9.16 -7.97
CA ALA A 158 -18.82 -8.05 -7.08
C ALA A 158 -17.56 -7.36 -6.53
N ILE A 159 -16.49 -8.13 -6.30
CA ILE A 159 -15.20 -7.63 -5.82
C ILE A 159 -14.05 -8.44 -6.41
N ILE A 160 -12.95 -7.77 -6.72
CA ILE A 160 -11.68 -8.39 -7.11
C ILE A 160 -10.67 -8.24 -5.98
N LEU A 161 -10.03 -9.36 -5.62
CA LEU A 161 -8.94 -9.42 -4.66
C LEU A 161 -7.62 -9.47 -5.42
N LEU A 162 -6.67 -8.61 -5.06
CA LEU A 162 -5.33 -8.55 -5.64
C LEU A 162 -4.29 -8.81 -4.54
N ASP A 163 -3.50 -9.87 -4.68
CA ASP A 163 -2.42 -10.23 -3.76
C ASP A 163 -1.07 -9.91 -4.39
N GLU A 164 -0.52 -8.74 -4.09
CA GLU A 164 0.77 -8.25 -4.60
C GLU A 164 0.93 -8.41 -6.13
N PRO A 165 -0.03 -7.95 -6.94
CA PRO A 165 -0.12 -8.31 -8.35
C PRO A 165 1.05 -7.84 -9.22
N LEU A 166 1.83 -6.84 -8.77
CA LEU A 166 2.90 -6.20 -9.54
C LEU A 166 4.32 -6.59 -9.07
N CYS A 167 4.47 -7.36 -8.00
CA CYS A 167 5.77 -7.62 -7.37
C CYS A 167 6.77 -8.36 -8.27
N ASN A 168 6.31 -9.19 -9.21
CA ASN A 168 7.13 -9.99 -10.11
C ASN A 168 7.49 -9.29 -11.43
N LEU A 169 7.15 -8.00 -11.57
CA LEU A 169 7.47 -7.20 -12.75
C LEU A 169 8.74 -6.35 -12.54
N ASP A 170 9.44 -6.07 -13.63
CA ASP A 170 10.50 -5.07 -13.63
C ASP A 170 9.96 -3.67 -13.32
N VAL A 171 10.84 -2.74 -12.97
CA VAL A 171 10.46 -1.40 -12.47
C VAL A 171 9.65 -0.62 -13.50
N GLN A 172 10.07 -0.62 -14.77
CA GLN A 172 9.40 0.14 -15.83
C GLN A 172 8.00 -0.40 -16.09
N LEU A 173 7.89 -1.71 -16.27
CA LEU A 173 6.63 -2.39 -16.52
C LEU A 173 5.66 -2.25 -15.34
N ARG A 174 6.18 -2.26 -14.10
CA ARG A 174 5.38 -2.03 -12.89
C ARG A 174 4.72 -0.64 -12.89
N ILE A 175 5.46 0.40 -13.29
CA ILE A 175 4.93 1.78 -13.37
C ILE A 175 3.81 1.86 -14.42
N GLU A 176 4.01 1.26 -15.59
CA GLU A 176 3.02 1.24 -16.67
C GLU A 176 1.76 0.48 -16.25
N MET A 177 1.92 -0.75 -15.77
CA MET A 177 0.82 -1.64 -15.36
C MET A 177 0.01 -1.05 -14.20
N ARG A 178 0.63 -0.40 -13.24
CA ARG A 178 -0.05 0.28 -12.12
C ARG A 178 -1.05 1.32 -12.62
N THR A 179 -0.63 2.16 -13.56
CA THR A 179 -1.47 3.21 -14.13
C THR A 179 -2.62 2.62 -14.97
N GLU A 180 -2.30 1.63 -15.80
CA GLU A 180 -3.27 0.94 -16.64
C GLU A 180 -4.35 0.22 -15.80
N MET A 181 -3.94 -0.53 -14.78
CA MET A 181 -4.87 -1.21 -13.88
C MET A 181 -5.82 -0.24 -13.17
N ALA A 182 -5.29 0.88 -12.65
CA ALA A 182 -6.11 1.90 -12.01
C ALA A 182 -7.18 2.48 -12.97
N GLN A 183 -6.81 2.73 -14.22
CA GLN A 183 -7.75 3.21 -15.26
C GLN A 183 -8.84 2.16 -15.55
N ILE A 184 -8.45 0.91 -15.78
CA ILE A 184 -9.36 -0.20 -16.10
C ILE A 184 -10.38 -0.41 -14.98
N PHE A 185 -9.94 -0.46 -13.72
CA PHE A 185 -10.84 -0.68 -12.59
C PHE A 185 -11.83 0.46 -12.40
N ARG A 186 -11.38 1.72 -12.61
CA ARG A 186 -12.26 2.90 -12.55
C ARG A 186 -13.25 2.94 -13.71
N GLU A 187 -12.82 2.63 -14.94
CA GLU A 187 -13.70 2.59 -16.12
C GLU A 187 -14.79 1.54 -15.96
N LEU A 188 -14.47 0.38 -15.40
CA LEU A 188 -15.41 -0.70 -15.15
C LEU A 188 -16.20 -0.56 -13.85
N HIS A 189 -15.95 0.49 -13.05
CA HIS A 189 -16.52 0.65 -11.70
C HIS A 189 -16.37 -0.61 -10.83
N THR A 190 -15.19 -1.24 -10.92
CA THR A 190 -14.90 -2.50 -10.23
C THR A 190 -14.51 -2.22 -8.78
N THR A 191 -15.14 -2.92 -7.83
CA THR A 191 -14.68 -2.90 -6.44
C THR A 191 -13.41 -3.73 -6.32
N VAL A 192 -12.36 -3.15 -5.74
CA VAL A 192 -11.04 -3.80 -5.64
C VAL A 192 -10.54 -3.78 -4.19
N PHE A 193 -10.11 -4.94 -3.72
CA PHE A 193 -9.38 -5.10 -2.48
C PHE A 193 -7.94 -5.51 -2.80
N HIS A 194 -7.02 -4.56 -2.75
CA HIS A 194 -5.64 -4.70 -3.17
C HIS A 194 -4.71 -4.78 -1.95
N VAL A 195 -3.89 -5.81 -1.89
CA VAL A 195 -2.80 -5.96 -0.90
C VAL A 195 -1.48 -5.71 -1.60
N THR A 196 -0.67 -4.82 -1.05
CA THR A 196 0.68 -4.52 -1.54
C THR A 196 1.61 -4.14 -0.39
N HIS A 197 2.90 -4.21 -0.64
CA HIS A 197 3.94 -3.65 0.23
C HIS A 197 4.58 -2.37 -0.38
N ASP A 198 4.17 -1.98 -1.60
CA ASP A 198 4.67 -0.78 -2.30
C ASP A 198 3.70 0.40 -2.11
N PRO A 199 4.07 1.45 -1.33
CA PRO A 199 3.24 2.63 -1.16
C PRO A 199 2.88 3.33 -2.48
N SER A 200 3.77 3.25 -3.49
CA SER A 200 3.53 3.88 -4.79
C SER A 200 2.39 3.23 -5.56
N GLU A 201 2.16 1.92 -5.37
CA GLU A 201 0.99 1.22 -5.93
C GLU A 201 -0.30 1.70 -5.26
N ALA A 202 -0.29 1.78 -3.92
CA ALA A 202 -1.45 2.24 -3.17
C ALA A 202 -1.79 3.71 -3.50
N PHE A 203 -0.80 4.60 -3.60
CA PHE A 203 -1.01 6.01 -3.97
C PHE A 203 -1.62 6.19 -5.36
N ALA A 204 -1.21 5.35 -6.33
CA ALA A 204 -1.70 5.49 -7.71
C ALA A 204 -3.09 4.90 -7.92
N MET A 205 -3.47 3.89 -7.16
CA MET A 205 -4.68 3.09 -7.42
C MET A 205 -5.80 3.37 -6.45
N ALA A 206 -5.51 3.54 -5.15
CA ALA A 206 -6.52 3.50 -4.11
C ALA A 206 -7.34 4.78 -3.98
N ASP A 207 -8.62 4.62 -3.66
CA ASP A 207 -9.49 5.69 -3.14
C ASP A 207 -9.24 5.86 -1.62
N ARG A 208 -9.08 4.75 -0.89
CA ARG A 208 -8.63 4.74 0.51
C ARG A 208 -7.49 3.74 0.70
N ILE A 209 -6.53 4.12 1.54
CA ILE A 209 -5.45 3.26 2.02
C ILE A 209 -5.80 2.79 3.44
N VAL A 210 -5.63 1.49 3.68
CA VAL A 210 -5.71 0.86 4.99
C VAL A 210 -4.29 0.47 5.40
N VAL A 211 -3.75 1.11 6.42
CA VAL A 211 -2.43 0.75 6.96
C VAL A 211 -2.62 -0.21 8.12
N MET A 212 -2.04 -1.40 8.00
CA MET A 212 -2.06 -2.42 9.06
C MET A 212 -0.73 -2.47 9.80
N ASN A 213 -0.80 -2.62 11.12
CA ASN A 213 0.35 -2.82 11.97
C ASN A 213 0.01 -3.82 13.09
N ASN A 214 0.85 -4.83 13.29
CA ASN A 214 0.73 -5.82 14.36
C ASN A 214 -0.67 -6.45 14.53
N GLY A 215 -1.38 -6.69 13.41
CA GLY A 215 -2.71 -7.30 13.40
C GLY A 215 -3.87 -6.35 13.66
N LEU A 216 -3.61 -5.05 13.72
CA LEU A 216 -4.59 -3.98 13.86
C LEU A 216 -4.58 -3.07 12.64
N ILE A 217 -5.64 -2.30 12.43
CA ILE A 217 -5.66 -1.18 11.50
C ILE A 217 -5.14 0.05 12.26
N ASP A 218 -4.09 0.64 11.73
CA ASP A 218 -3.42 1.82 12.28
C ASP A 218 -4.01 3.12 11.71
N GLN A 219 -4.31 3.12 10.38
CA GLN A 219 -4.96 4.25 9.72
C GLN A 219 -5.83 3.78 8.54
N ILE A 220 -6.96 4.45 8.33
CA ILE A 220 -7.77 4.39 7.10
C ILE A 220 -8.00 5.82 6.65
N ALA A 221 -7.49 6.19 5.48
CA ALA A 221 -7.66 7.54 4.94
C ALA A 221 -7.43 7.56 3.42
N THR A 222 -7.67 8.69 2.77
CA THR A 222 -7.26 8.90 1.37
C THR A 222 -5.74 8.83 1.24
N PRO A 223 -5.19 8.54 0.04
CA PRO A 223 -3.74 8.55 -0.19
C PRO A 223 -3.05 9.85 0.27
N VAL A 224 -3.67 10.99 -0.02
CA VAL A 224 -3.15 12.32 0.36
C VAL A 224 -3.12 12.49 1.88
N GLU A 225 -4.21 12.16 2.57
CA GLU A 225 -4.28 12.27 4.03
C GLU A 225 -3.30 11.32 4.73
N CYS A 226 -3.15 10.07 4.24
CA CYS A 226 -2.14 9.14 4.78
C CYS A 226 -0.72 9.71 4.63
N TYR A 227 -0.43 10.36 3.50
CA TYR A 227 0.88 10.94 3.22
C TYR A 227 1.14 12.22 4.02
N GLU A 228 0.17 13.14 4.09
CA GLU A 228 0.34 14.44 4.75
C GLU A 228 0.15 14.38 6.27
N ARG A 229 -0.70 13.48 6.77
CA ARG A 229 -1.03 13.34 8.19
C ARG A 229 -0.96 11.87 8.62
N PRO A 230 0.21 11.24 8.59
CA PRO A 230 0.38 9.85 9.03
C PRO A 230 0.03 9.72 10.52
N ALA A 231 -0.87 8.76 10.86
CA ALA A 231 -1.42 8.63 12.21
C ALA A 231 -0.41 8.11 13.23
N SER A 232 0.65 7.45 12.79
CA SER A 232 1.68 6.88 13.66
C SER A 232 3.06 6.92 13.02
N ALA A 233 4.10 6.73 13.81
CA ALA A 233 5.48 6.56 13.36
C ALA A 233 5.62 5.41 12.33
N VAL A 234 4.85 4.33 12.50
CA VAL A 234 4.84 3.20 11.56
C VAL A 234 4.27 3.62 10.21
N VAL A 235 3.16 4.35 10.21
CA VAL A 235 2.56 4.89 8.98
C VAL A 235 3.52 5.87 8.31
N ALA A 236 4.10 6.80 9.07
CA ALA A 236 5.07 7.77 8.55
C ALA A 236 6.27 7.08 7.91
N GLY A 237 6.89 6.13 8.59
CA GLY A 237 8.03 5.36 8.09
C GLY A 237 7.69 4.53 6.85
N LEU A 238 6.54 3.84 6.85
CA LEU A 238 6.07 3.05 5.71
C LEU A 238 5.85 3.93 4.46
N LEU A 239 5.40 5.18 4.67
CA LEU A 239 5.12 6.14 3.59
C LEU A 239 6.30 7.10 3.31
N GLY A 240 7.53 6.67 3.61
CA GLY A 240 8.76 7.32 3.19
C GLY A 240 9.44 8.23 4.22
N ALA A 241 8.82 8.53 5.38
CA ALA A 241 9.48 9.28 6.44
C ALA A 241 10.48 8.38 7.20
N GLY A 242 11.54 7.97 6.50
CA GLY A 242 12.56 7.07 7.03
C GLY A 242 13.58 7.73 7.97
N ASN A 243 13.66 9.04 7.99
CA ASN A 243 14.47 9.76 8.97
C ASN A 243 13.72 9.97 10.26
N HIS A 244 14.43 9.87 11.37
CA HIS A 244 13.92 10.33 12.67
C HIS A 244 15.04 10.94 13.52
N MET A 245 14.69 11.84 14.40
CA MET A 245 15.58 12.45 15.37
C MET A 245 14.86 12.69 16.69
N LYS A 246 15.57 12.53 17.80
CA LYS A 246 15.01 12.73 19.14
C LYS A 246 14.94 14.21 19.48
N ALA A 247 13.81 14.65 20.07
CA ALA A 247 13.62 16.00 20.57
C ALA A 247 12.71 16.00 21.81
N THR A 248 12.83 17.02 22.63
CA THR A 248 12.00 17.22 23.82
C THR A 248 10.87 18.18 23.48
N LEU A 249 9.64 17.85 23.83
CA LEU A 249 8.48 18.73 23.70
C LEU A 249 8.53 19.80 24.79
N ASP A 250 8.57 21.06 24.39
CA ASP A 250 8.54 22.21 25.31
C ASP A 250 7.10 22.68 25.55
N ASN A 251 6.30 22.75 24.49
CA ASN A 251 4.93 23.25 24.53
C ASN A 251 4.11 22.67 23.37
N LYS A 252 2.80 22.54 23.58
CA LYS A 252 1.83 22.12 22.57
C LYS A 252 0.84 23.23 22.26
N GLU A 253 0.60 23.49 20.97
CA GLU A 253 -0.27 24.55 20.48
C GLU A 253 -1.10 24.04 19.29
N GLY A 254 -2.32 23.60 19.58
CA GLY A 254 -3.19 22.96 18.58
C GLY A 254 -2.61 21.64 18.04
N ASP A 255 -2.52 21.54 16.72
CA ASP A 255 -1.93 20.39 16.02
C ASP A 255 -0.39 20.41 16.01
N TYR A 256 0.24 21.45 16.54
CA TYR A 256 1.70 21.63 16.52
C TYR A 256 2.30 21.56 17.92
N GLY A 257 3.54 21.09 17.98
CA GLY A 257 4.41 21.16 19.14
C GLY A 257 5.62 22.04 18.88
N GLN A 258 6.13 22.66 19.95
CA GLN A 258 7.44 23.28 20.01
C GLN A 258 8.39 22.26 20.62
N PHE A 259 9.49 21.96 19.94
CA PHE A 259 10.45 20.94 20.35
C PHE A 259 11.84 21.54 20.46
N THR A 260 12.62 21.06 21.42
CA THR A 260 14.04 21.40 21.58
C THR A 260 14.91 20.17 21.35
N LYS A 261 15.96 20.32 20.51
CA LYS A 261 17.05 19.37 20.32
C LYS A 261 18.38 20.09 20.44
N GLY A 262 19.13 19.80 21.52
CA GLY A 262 20.35 20.57 21.84
C GLY A 262 20.06 22.06 22.03
N SER A 263 20.69 22.91 21.20
CA SER A 263 20.48 24.36 21.19
C SER A 263 19.41 24.85 20.20
N VAL A 264 18.76 23.92 19.48
CA VAL A 264 17.85 24.25 18.38
C VAL A 264 16.41 24.03 18.80
N LYS A 265 15.52 24.94 18.36
CA LYS A 265 14.08 24.82 18.53
C LYS A 265 13.40 24.51 17.20
N PHE A 266 12.39 23.61 17.24
CA PHE A 266 11.60 23.21 16.09
C PHE A 266 10.12 23.43 16.34
N LYS A 267 9.40 23.67 15.26
CA LYS A 267 7.95 23.53 15.21
C LYS A 267 7.61 22.35 14.29
N ALA A 268 6.80 21.42 14.77
CA ALA A 268 6.41 20.20 14.05
C ALA A 268 4.94 19.86 14.30
N LEU A 269 4.33 19.06 13.41
CA LEU A 269 3.05 18.43 13.68
C LEU A 269 3.22 17.45 14.84
N HIS A 270 2.35 17.53 15.84
CA HIS A 270 2.41 16.73 17.05
C HIS A 270 1.22 15.77 17.12
N PHE A 271 1.50 14.46 17.03
CA PHE A 271 0.48 13.41 17.06
C PHE A 271 0.37 12.71 18.41
N SER A 272 1.50 12.43 19.08
CA SER A 272 1.53 11.76 20.38
C SER A 272 2.81 12.06 21.18
N GLY A 273 2.80 11.79 22.48
CA GLY A 273 3.91 11.98 23.41
C GLY A 273 3.84 13.29 24.16
N ASP A 274 4.23 13.25 25.45
CA ASP A 274 4.13 14.40 26.35
C ASP A 274 5.50 14.97 26.79
N SER A 275 6.62 14.31 26.41
CA SER A 275 7.95 14.73 26.86
C SER A 275 9.00 14.57 25.75
N THR A 276 9.52 13.36 25.57
CA THR A 276 10.48 13.05 24.51
C THR A 276 9.76 12.41 23.34
N CYS A 277 9.94 12.99 22.14
CA CYS A 277 9.34 12.52 20.90
C CYS A 277 10.42 12.19 19.87
N ASP A 278 10.11 11.29 18.96
CA ASP A 278 10.86 11.11 17.74
C ASP A 278 10.20 11.96 16.62
N LEU A 279 11.00 12.86 16.01
CA LEU A 279 10.57 13.69 14.89
C LEU A 279 10.89 12.99 13.58
N TYR A 280 9.86 12.57 12.85
CA TYR A 280 9.97 11.88 11.55
C TYR A 280 9.88 12.86 10.40
N PHE A 281 10.64 12.61 9.33
CA PHE A 281 10.59 13.38 8.08
C PHE A 281 11.09 12.58 6.88
N ARG A 282 10.73 13.02 5.68
CA ARG A 282 11.18 12.41 4.44
C ARG A 282 12.45 13.08 3.93
N PRO A 283 13.32 12.35 3.20
CA PRO A 283 14.51 12.94 2.57
C PRO A 283 14.22 14.13 1.64
N GLU A 284 13.09 14.12 0.98
CA GLU A 284 12.62 15.17 0.05
C GLU A 284 11.96 16.36 0.74
N ASP A 285 11.56 16.23 2.00
CA ASP A 285 10.82 17.26 2.76
C ASP A 285 11.74 18.25 3.51
N CYS A 286 13.05 18.07 3.42
CA CYS A 286 14.03 18.99 4.02
C CYS A 286 14.95 19.61 2.97
N VAL A 287 15.45 20.81 3.27
CA VAL A 287 16.29 21.59 2.37
C VAL A 287 17.63 21.87 3.04
N TYR A 288 18.73 21.50 2.36
CA TYR A 288 20.08 21.85 2.81
C TYR A 288 20.45 23.28 2.42
N THR A 289 20.99 24.05 3.36
CA THR A 289 21.47 25.42 3.15
C THR A 289 22.80 25.64 3.86
N LYS A 290 23.61 26.58 3.35
CA LYS A 290 24.89 26.98 4.02
C LYS A 290 24.66 27.93 5.18
N GLU A 291 23.55 28.65 5.17
CA GLU A 291 23.20 29.66 6.18
C GLU A 291 22.07 29.12 7.07
N LYS A 292 22.14 29.45 8.36
CA LYS A 292 21.11 29.10 9.32
C LYS A 292 19.81 29.78 8.97
N GLN A 293 18.73 28.98 8.95
CA GLN A 293 17.35 29.42 8.81
C GLN A 293 16.53 29.04 10.04
N ASP A 294 15.28 29.50 10.08
CA ASP A 294 14.34 29.05 11.10
C ASP A 294 14.00 27.58 10.88
N ASN A 295 13.67 26.86 11.94
CA ASN A 295 13.31 25.45 11.92
C ASN A 295 14.39 24.56 11.26
N ALA A 296 15.66 24.80 11.56
CA ALA A 296 16.82 24.16 10.95
C ALA A 296 17.78 23.55 11.98
N ILE A 297 18.39 22.40 11.63
CA ILE A 297 19.44 21.74 12.41
C ILE A 297 20.82 21.90 11.71
N PRO A 298 21.91 22.03 12.47
CA PRO A 298 23.24 21.94 11.92
C PRO A 298 23.60 20.49 11.59
N VAL A 299 24.22 20.28 10.43
CA VAL A 299 24.64 18.96 9.98
C VAL A 299 26.00 19.00 9.29
N GLU A 300 26.74 17.89 9.40
CA GLU A 300 27.96 17.63 8.65
C GLU A 300 27.70 16.57 7.59
N VAL A 301 28.06 16.82 6.33
CA VAL A 301 27.93 15.88 5.22
C VAL A 301 28.88 14.69 5.43
N VAL A 302 28.32 13.48 5.49
CA VAL A 302 29.07 12.23 5.65
C VAL A 302 29.34 11.60 4.28
N MET A 303 28.31 11.45 3.45
CA MET A 303 28.45 10.77 2.15
C MET A 303 27.33 11.19 1.19
N PRO A 304 27.65 11.79 0.05
CA PRO A 304 26.72 11.97 -1.06
C PRO A 304 26.80 10.75 -2.00
N THR A 305 25.63 10.27 -2.44
CA THR A 305 25.50 9.16 -3.42
C THR A 305 24.62 9.62 -4.58
N PHE A 306 25.08 9.52 -5.80
CA PHE A 306 24.33 9.93 -6.99
C PHE A 306 23.22 8.93 -7.30
N GLU A 307 21.97 9.41 -7.45
CA GLU A 307 20.78 8.62 -7.75
C GLU A 307 20.10 9.05 -9.09
N GLY A 308 20.89 9.45 -10.07
CA GLY A 308 20.40 9.87 -11.39
C GLY A 308 20.16 11.37 -11.50
N GLY A 309 19.04 11.91 -11.01
CA GLY A 309 18.72 13.34 -11.07
C GLY A 309 19.14 14.15 -9.85
N THR A 310 19.44 13.48 -8.74
CA THR A 310 19.77 14.07 -7.44
C THR A 310 20.86 13.25 -6.75
N TYR A 311 21.40 13.79 -5.67
CA TYR A 311 22.25 13.07 -4.72
C TYR A 311 21.45 12.78 -3.46
N ARG A 312 21.49 11.53 -3.00
CA ARG A 312 21.10 11.14 -1.65
C ARG A 312 22.28 11.38 -0.74
N VAL A 313 22.12 12.26 0.21
CA VAL A 313 23.20 12.70 1.12
C VAL A 313 22.91 12.18 2.52
N ILE A 314 23.85 11.42 3.07
CA ILE A 314 23.87 11.08 4.49
C ILE A 314 24.62 12.20 5.19
N ALA A 315 24.02 12.78 6.23
CA ALA A 315 24.66 13.77 7.08
C ALA A 315 24.49 13.39 8.55
N ARG A 316 25.34 13.97 9.40
CA ARG A 316 25.34 13.73 10.85
C ARG A 316 25.01 15.00 11.58
N THR A 317 24.13 14.92 12.57
CA THR A 317 23.79 15.99 13.49
C THR A 317 24.87 16.17 14.56
N GLU A 318 24.84 17.26 15.32
CA GLU A 318 25.82 17.54 16.39
C GLU A 318 25.86 16.44 17.48
N ASP A 319 24.74 15.80 17.76
CA ASP A 319 24.62 14.72 18.73
C ASP A 319 24.88 13.31 18.13
N GLY A 320 25.31 13.25 16.86
CA GLY A 320 25.78 12.04 16.20
C GLY A 320 24.71 11.21 15.50
N GLU A 321 23.44 11.64 15.46
CA GLU A 321 22.40 10.95 14.70
C GLU A 321 22.61 11.14 13.20
N GLU A 322 22.37 10.09 12.41
CA GLU A 322 22.47 10.16 10.96
C GLU A 322 21.10 10.47 10.35
N VAL A 323 21.08 11.41 9.41
CA VAL A 323 19.91 11.83 8.66
C VAL A 323 20.22 11.82 7.16
N THR A 324 19.20 11.57 6.35
CA THR A 324 19.32 11.51 4.89
C THR A 324 18.47 12.59 4.25
N PHE A 325 19.01 13.27 3.23
CA PHE A 325 18.26 14.23 2.43
C PHE A 325 18.62 14.16 0.94
N LEU A 326 17.81 14.79 0.11
CA LEU A 326 18.07 14.89 -1.32
C LEU A 326 18.64 16.27 -1.67
N HIS A 327 19.69 16.30 -2.51
CA HIS A 327 20.31 17.54 -2.98
C HIS A 327 20.61 17.44 -4.48
N LYS A 328 20.57 18.59 -5.18
CA LYS A 328 20.85 18.63 -6.63
C LYS A 328 22.32 18.53 -6.94
N ASP A 329 23.17 19.12 -6.10
CA ASP A 329 24.61 19.19 -6.31
C ASP A 329 25.35 18.14 -5.47
N ASN A 330 26.53 17.75 -5.93
CA ASN A 330 27.43 16.87 -5.20
C ASN A 330 28.12 17.64 -4.05
N LEU A 331 27.62 17.46 -2.85
CA LEU A 331 28.22 18.07 -1.66
C LEU A 331 29.54 17.39 -1.28
N THR A 332 30.44 18.13 -0.65
CA THR A 332 31.74 17.61 -0.23
C THR A 332 31.63 16.94 1.15
N ARG A 333 32.26 15.79 1.33
CA ARG A 333 32.37 15.15 2.65
C ARG A 333 33.07 16.08 3.66
N GLY A 334 32.49 16.20 4.87
CA GLY A 334 32.92 17.11 5.93
C GLY A 334 32.40 18.53 5.75
N GLU A 335 31.60 18.80 4.72
CA GLU A 335 30.95 20.10 4.54
C GLU A 335 29.89 20.32 5.60
N ASN A 336 29.91 21.49 6.27
CA ASN A 336 28.93 21.86 7.27
C ASN A 336 27.84 22.74 6.67
N GLY A 337 26.62 22.55 7.12
CA GLY A 337 25.45 23.31 6.71
C GLY A 337 24.26 23.09 7.64
N TRP A 338 23.08 23.41 7.14
CA TRP A 338 21.82 23.37 7.90
C TRP A 338 20.76 22.61 7.11
N LEU A 339 20.03 21.72 7.77
CA LEU A 339 18.79 21.14 7.24
C LEU A 339 17.59 21.90 7.78
N THR A 340 16.84 22.52 6.90
CA THR A 340 15.63 23.29 7.19
C THR A 340 14.40 22.45 6.94
N PHE A 341 13.42 22.53 7.83
CA PHE A 341 12.16 21.77 7.74
C PHE A 341 10.96 22.71 7.65
N GLN A 342 9.98 22.35 6.83
CA GLN A 342 8.65 22.92 6.93
C GLN A 342 7.93 22.25 8.11
N CYS A 343 7.21 23.04 8.91
CA CYS A 343 6.62 22.55 10.16
C CYS A 343 5.51 21.48 9.94
N ASP A 344 4.85 21.51 8.80
CA ASP A 344 3.82 20.55 8.36
C ASP A 344 4.39 19.27 7.69
N LYS A 345 5.72 19.21 7.50
CA LYS A 345 6.46 18.08 6.95
C LYS A 345 7.36 17.39 7.99
N LEU A 346 7.28 17.82 9.23
CA LEU A 346 7.97 17.23 10.36
C LEU A 346 6.92 16.69 11.35
N TYR A 347 6.97 15.38 11.64
CA TYR A 347 5.95 14.64 12.37
C TYR A 347 6.48 14.14 13.69
N ALA A 348 5.88 14.55 14.80
CA ALA A 348 6.30 14.15 16.15
C ALA A 348 5.41 13.04 16.71
N TYR A 349 6.03 11.94 17.11
CA TYR A 349 5.37 10.82 17.79
C TYR A 349 6.07 10.51 19.09
N GLU A 350 5.32 9.92 20.03
CA GLU A 350 5.89 9.35 21.25
C GLU A 350 7.03 8.38 20.92
N GLN A 351 8.12 8.46 21.68
CA GLN A 351 9.25 7.57 21.50
C GLN A 351 8.81 6.12 21.72
N SER A 352 9.04 5.28 20.73
CA SER A 352 8.79 3.83 20.84
C SER A 352 9.69 3.26 21.94
N GLN A 353 9.12 2.71 22.99
CA GLN A 353 9.87 1.89 23.93
C GLN A 353 10.30 0.62 23.21
N ASN A 354 11.59 0.50 22.88
CA ASN A 354 12.20 -0.72 22.37
C ASN A 354 12.25 -1.80 23.43
#